data_7c3f670b7df6f8b329494c8e49a494dc
#
_entry.id   7c3f670b7df6f8b329494c8e49a494dc
#
_cell.length_a   1.000
_cell.length_b   1.000
_cell.length_c   1.000
_cell.angle_alpha   90.00
_cell.angle_beta   90.00
_cell.angle_gamma   90.00
#
_symmetry.space_group_name_H-M   'P 1'
#
loop_
_entity.id
_entity.type
_entity.pdbx_description
1 polymer ?
#
loop_
_entity_poly.entity_id
_entity_poly.type
_entity_poly.pdbx_seq_one_letter_code
_entity_poly.pdbx_strand_id
1 'polypeptide(L)'
;MPYTRDGLVAMLRRHGINPTHQRIEIAYALFSRCEHLSADQVLAIVNGRHSETSKATVYNTLNLFLEKRLVREVIVDPNKVFYDPNTDPHHHFYNVDTGELTDIDAADIQVQGLPALPDGVETEGVDIIVRIRSTRPERVKAGKLL
;
A
#
# COMPACT_ATOMS: atom_id res chain seq x y z
N MET A 1 -4.62 -4.43 17.13
CA MET A 1 -6.04 -4.82 17.20
C MET A 1 -6.48 -5.48 15.92
N PRO A 2 -7.09 -6.63 16.02
CA PRO A 2 -7.61 -7.22 14.80
C PRO A 2 -8.82 -6.42 14.31
N TYR A 3 -8.90 -6.27 13.01
CA TYR A 3 -10.05 -5.62 12.39
C TYR A 3 -11.17 -6.64 12.24
N THR A 4 -12.38 -6.23 12.61
CA THR A 4 -13.57 -7.02 12.38
C THR A 4 -14.30 -6.52 11.16
N ARG A 5 -15.15 -7.35 10.57
CA ARG A 5 -15.94 -6.90 9.43
C ARG A 5 -16.90 -5.78 9.79
N ASP A 6 -17.49 -5.83 10.98
CA ASP A 6 -18.36 -4.74 11.44
C ASP A 6 -17.57 -3.44 11.61
N GLY A 7 -16.37 -3.51 12.15
CA GLY A 7 -15.50 -2.35 12.26
C GLY A 7 -15.12 -1.78 10.90
N LEU A 8 -14.90 -2.64 9.92
CA LEU A 8 -14.58 -2.21 8.56
C LEU A 8 -15.78 -1.56 7.88
N VAL A 9 -16.98 -2.09 8.11
CA VAL A 9 -18.21 -1.46 7.60
C VAL A 9 -18.30 -0.03 8.12
N ALA A 10 -18.10 0.16 9.43
CA ALA A 10 -18.13 1.49 10.02
C ALA A 10 -17.04 2.41 9.43
N MET A 11 -15.85 1.87 9.24
CA MET A 11 -14.74 2.62 8.66
C MET A 11 -15.05 3.07 7.23
N LEU A 12 -15.58 2.18 6.41
CA LEU A 12 -15.96 2.51 5.03
C LEU A 12 -17.00 3.63 5.03
N ARG A 13 -18.01 3.51 5.88
CA ARG A 13 -19.05 4.54 5.96
C ARG A 13 -18.50 5.89 6.39
N ARG A 14 -17.57 5.91 7.35
CA ARG A 14 -16.93 7.16 7.78
C ARG A 14 -16.18 7.84 6.65
N HIS A 15 -15.70 7.06 5.69
CA HIS A 15 -14.98 7.60 4.53
C HIS A 15 -15.88 7.83 3.31
N GLY A 16 -17.20 7.74 3.50
CA GLY A 16 -18.14 7.96 2.42
C GLY A 16 -18.21 6.84 1.40
N ILE A 17 -17.86 5.63 1.82
CA ILE A 17 -17.85 4.46 0.93
C ILE A 17 -18.99 3.54 1.32
N ASN A 18 -19.84 3.20 0.35
CA ASN A 18 -20.91 2.24 0.56
C ASN A 18 -20.31 0.84 0.76
N PRO A 19 -20.56 0.17 1.90
CA PRO A 19 -19.93 -1.11 2.21
C PRO A 19 -20.62 -2.29 1.52
N THR A 20 -20.19 -2.58 0.30
CA THR A 20 -20.62 -3.81 -0.38
C THR A 20 -19.77 -4.97 0.11
N HIS A 21 -20.25 -6.20 -0.13
CA HIS A 21 -19.51 -7.39 0.27
C HIS A 21 -18.08 -7.39 -0.26
N GLN A 22 -17.90 -7.07 -1.55
CA GLN A 22 -16.56 -7.06 -2.14
C GLN A 22 -15.67 -5.99 -1.55
N ARG A 23 -16.21 -4.81 -1.29
CA ARG A 23 -15.43 -3.73 -0.67
C ARG A 23 -14.99 -4.08 0.75
N ILE A 24 -15.87 -4.75 1.50
CA ILE A 24 -15.54 -5.20 2.85
C ILE A 24 -14.41 -6.24 2.78
N GLU A 25 -14.48 -7.20 1.87
CA GLU A 25 -13.46 -8.25 1.77
C GLU A 25 -12.11 -7.67 1.31
N ILE A 26 -12.12 -6.71 0.41
CA ILE A 26 -10.89 -6.06 -0.02
C ILE A 26 -10.28 -5.23 1.12
N ALA A 27 -11.11 -4.49 1.86
CA ALA A 27 -10.66 -3.77 3.03
C ALA A 27 -10.08 -4.72 4.09
N TYR A 28 -10.75 -5.85 4.30
CA TYR A 28 -10.28 -6.83 5.26
C TYR A 28 -8.90 -7.38 4.88
N ALA A 29 -8.69 -7.66 3.60
CA ALA A 29 -7.39 -8.12 3.13
C ALA A 29 -6.29 -7.10 3.40
N LEU A 30 -6.57 -5.82 3.18
CA LEU A 30 -5.61 -4.75 3.39
C LEU A 30 -5.34 -4.46 4.87
N PHE A 31 -6.38 -4.33 5.65
CA PHE A 31 -6.26 -3.83 7.02
C PHE A 31 -5.92 -4.90 8.04
N SER A 32 -6.25 -6.16 7.77
CA SER A 32 -5.96 -7.24 8.72
C SER A 32 -4.52 -7.74 8.66
N ARG A 33 -3.73 -7.24 7.73
CA ARG A 33 -2.33 -7.61 7.59
C ARG A 33 -1.45 -6.42 7.91
N CYS A 34 -0.31 -6.67 8.54
CA CYS A 34 0.63 -5.61 8.87
C CYS A 34 1.66 -5.45 7.76
N GLU A 35 1.21 -5.47 6.51
CA GLU A 35 2.11 -5.39 5.38
C GLU A 35 1.46 -4.63 4.23
N HIS A 36 2.31 -4.14 3.32
CA HIS A 36 1.86 -3.42 2.15
C HIS A 36 1.53 -4.43 1.05
N LEU A 37 0.41 -4.24 0.37
CA LEU A 37 -0.04 -5.17 -0.65
C LEU A 37 -0.19 -4.48 -2.00
N SER A 38 0.22 -5.19 -3.05
CA SER A 38 -0.10 -4.80 -4.42
C SER A 38 -1.53 -5.22 -4.75
N ALA A 39 -2.07 -4.71 -5.85
CA ALA A 39 -3.41 -5.11 -6.29
C ALA A 39 -3.49 -6.61 -6.59
N ASP A 40 -2.45 -7.18 -7.19
CA ASP A 40 -2.43 -8.61 -7.48
C ASP A 40 -2.40 -9.44 -6.20
N GLN A 41 -1.70 -8.98 -5.18
CA GLN A 41 -1.70 -9.66 -3.88
C GLN A 41 -3.06 -9.59 -3.21
N VAL A 42 -3.73 -8.44 -3.28
CA VAL A 42 -5.08 -8.29 -2.76
C VAL A 42 -6.04 -9.25 -3.49
N LEU A 43 -5.93 -9.30 -4.81
CA LEU A 43 -6.75 -10.19 -5.63
C LEU A 43 -6.57 -11.65 -5.22
N ALA A 44 -5.32 -12.08 -5.04
CA ALA A 44 -5.01 -13.45 -4.64
C ALA A 44 -5.60 -13.77 -3.27
N ILE A 45 -5.49 -12.84 -2.31
CA ILE A 45 -6.02 -13.05 -0.97
C ILE A 45 -7.54 -13.16 -0.99
N VAL A 46 -8.21 -12.25 -1.69
CA VAL A 46 -9.67 -12.23 -1.75
C VAL A 46 -10.18 -13.49 -2.46
N ASN A 47 -9.57 -13.87 -3.57
CA ASN A 47 -9.99 -15.05 -4.32
C ASN A 47 -9.61 -16.37 -3.63
N GLY A 48 -8.70 -16.35 -2.67
CA GLY A 48 -8.45 -17.50 -1.83
C GLY A 48 -9.62 -17.85 -0.93
N ARG A 49 -10.49 -16.87 -0.67
CA ARG A 49 -11.68 -17.06 0.16
C ARG A 49 -12.96 -17.12 -0.66
N HIS A 50 -13.01 -16.27 -1.69
CA HIS A 50 -14.20 -16.12 -2.55
C HIS A 50 -13.70 -16.03 -3.97
N SER A 51 -13.98 -17.02 -4.77
CA SER A 51 -13.39 -17.13 -6.09
C SER A 51 -14.04 -16.26 -7.17
N GLU A 52 -14.81 -15.27 -6.78
CA GLU A 52 -15.62 -14.52 -7.75
C GLU A 52 -15.27 -13.07 -7.95
N THR A 53 -14.21 -12.59 -7.31
CA THR A 53 -13.82 -11.20 -7.46
C THR A 53 -12.92 -11.06 -8.68
N SER A 54 -13.29 -10.17 -9.59
CA SER A 54 -12.50 -9.92 -10.78
C SER A 54 -11.37 -8.95 -10.50
N LYS A 55 -10.36 -8.99 -11.35
CA LYS A 55 -9.26 -8.04 -11.29
C LYS A 55 -9.77 -6.60 -11.42
N ALA A 56 -10.72 -6.37 -12.33
CA ALA A 56 -11.30 -5.03 -12.50
C ALA A 56 -11.97 -4.53 -11.22
N THR A 57 -12.68 -5.40 -10.53
CA THR A 57 -13.34 -5.02 -9.26
C THR A 57 -12.30 -4.63 -8.21
N VAL A 58 -11.21 -5.38 -8.10
CA VAL A 58 -10.15 -5.05 -7.14
C VAL A 58 -9.55 -3.69 -7.46
N TYR A 59 -9.17 -3.44 -8.72
CA TYR A 59 -8.59 -2.16 -9.09
C TYR A 59 -9.56 -1.00 -8.90
N ASN A 60 -10.82 -1.16 -9.28
CA ASN A 60 -11.83 -0.11 -9.10
C ASN A 60 -12.04 0.20 -7.62
N THR A 61 -12.06 -0.84 -6.79
CA THR A 61 -12.23 -0.65 -5.34
C THR A 61 -11.02 0.04 -4.73
N LEU A 62 -9.81 -0.38 -5.10
CA LEU A 62 -8.59 0.25 -4.59
C LEU A 62 -8.52 1.71 -5.02
N ASN A 63 -8.91 2.03 -6.24
CA ASN A 63 -8.96 3.42 -6.70
C ASN A 63 -9.95 4.24 -5.90
N LEU A 64 -11.10 3.66 -5.57
CA LEU A 64 -12.08 4.33 -4.71
C LEU A 64 -11.50 4.58 -3.32
N PHE A 65 -10.79 3.59 -2.77
CA PHE A 65 -10.15 3.75 -1.45
C PHE A 65 -9.09 4.85 -1.46
N LEU A 66 -8.34 4.97 -2.55
CA LEU A 66 -7.37 6.07 -2.72
C LEU A 66 -8.08 7.41 -2.79
N GLU A 67 -9.13 7.50 -3.60
CA GLU A 67 -9.90 8.74 -3.76
C GLU A 67 -10.47 9.21 -2.43
N LYS A 68 -10.95 8.29 -1.61
CA LYS A 68 -11.53 8.59 -0.31
C LYS A 68 -10.51 8.66 0.82
N ARG A 69 -9.22 8.53 0.50
CA ARG A 69 -8.11 8.63 1.46
C ARG A 69 -8.15 7.56 2.55
N LEU A 70 -8.75 6.42 2.25
CA LEU A 70 -8.76 5.29 3.14
C LEU A 70 -7.41 4.60 3.16
N VAL A 71 -6.74 4.58 2.01
CA VAL A 71 -5.39 4.06 1.84
C VAL A 71 -4.58 5.05 1.01
N ARG A 72 -3.27 4.88 1.00
CA ARG A 72 -2.39 5.63 0.11
C ARG A 72 -1.65 4.63 -0.78
N GLU A 73 -1.19 5.11 -1.93
CA GLU A 73 -0.37 4.24 -2.76
C GLU A 73 1.10 4.59 -2.58
N VAL A 74 1.94 3.57 -2.69
CA VAL A 74 3.39 3.70 -2.63
C VAL A 74 3.95 3.17 -3.94
N ILE A 75 4.50 4.05 -4.74
CA ILE A 75 5.03 3.71 -6.06
C ILE A 75 6.53 3.53 -5.93
N VAL A 76 7.00 2.28 -6.05
CA VAL A 76 8.44 1.99 -5.94
C VAL A 76 9.12 1.97 -7.29
N ASP A 77 8.37 1.67 -8.35
CA ASP A 77 8.79 1.85 -9.75
C ASP A 77 7.51 1.83 -10.61
N PRO A 78 7.61 2.11 -11.92
CA PRO A 78 6.40 2.21 -12.76
C PRO A 78 5.52 0.97 -12.76
N ASN A 79 6.09 -0.19 -12.47
CA ASN A 79 5.35 -1.45 -12.49
C ASN A 79 5.06 -2.01 -11.10
N LYS A 80 5.46 -1.30 -10.05
CA LYS A 80 5.32 -1.78 -8.67
C LYS A 80 4.67 -0.73 -7.80
N VAL A 81 3.37 -0.93 -7.55
CA VAL A 81 2.56 -0.06 -6.72
C VAL A 81 2.01 -0.88 -5.57
N PHE A 82 2.19 -0.38 -4.36
CA PHE A 82 1.63 -0.97 -3.16
C PHE A 82 0.56 -0.06 -2.59
N TYR A 83 -0.38 -0.65 -1.88
CA TYR A 83 -1.45 0.08 -1.20
C TYR A 83 -1.22 -0.03 0.30
N ASP A 84 -1.21 1.10 0.97
CA ASP A 84 -0.83 1.20 2.36
C ASP A 84 -1.98 1.72 3.19
N PRO A 85 -2.48 0.94 4.15
CA PRO A 85 -3.53 1.40 5.06
C PRO A 85 -3.08 2.53 5.98
N ASN A 86 -1.78 2.67 6.22
CA ASN A 86 -1.25 3.76 7.03
C ASN A 86 -1.12 5.01 6.17
N THR A 87 -2.04 5.95 6.35
CA THR A 87 -2.07 7.19 5.60
C THR A 87 -1.26 8.32 6.24
N ASP A 88 -0.68 8.09 7.43
CA ASP A 88 0.18 9.07 8.07
C ASP A 88 1.49 9.21 7.31
N PRO A 89 2.12 10.39 7.34
CA PRO A 89 3.38 10.58 6.62
C PRO A 89 4.46 9.62 7.11
N HIS A 90 5.06 8.89 6.21
CA HIS A 90 6.20 8.02 6.48
C HIS A 90 6.87 7.68 5.15
N HIS A 91 8.03 7.05 5.24
CA HIS A 91 8.81 6.68 4.08
C HIS A 91 9.05 5.17 4.09
N HIS A 92 9.78 4.66 3.12
CA HIS A 92 9.94 3.20 2.98
C HIS A 92 11.32 2.80 2.53
N PHE A 93 11.77 1.65 3.02
CA PHE A 93 12.82 0.88 2.37
C PHE A 93 12.15 -0.10 1.39
N TYR A 94 12.72 -0.22 0.22
CA TYR A 94 12.31 -1.24 -0.75
C TYR A 94 13.51 -2.12 -1.05
N ASN A 95 13.40 -3.41 -0.71
CA ASN A 95 14.46 -4.37 -1.01
C ASN A 95 14.27 -4.86 -2.44
N VAL A 96 15.18 -4.50 -3.33
CA VAL A 96 15.06 -4.83 -4.75
C VAL A 96 15.26 -6.33 -5.01
N ASP A 97 15.89 -7.05 -4.09
CA ASP A 97 16.12 -8.48 -4.25
C ASP A 97 14.92 -9.30 -3.77
N THR A 98 14.31 -8.90 -2.68
CA THR A 98 13.20 -9.67 -2.07
C THR A 98 11.83 -9.12 -2.43
N GLY A 99 11.76 -7.85 -2.86
CA GLY A 99 10.48 -7.19 -3.10
C GLY A 99 9.79 -6.72 -1.83
N GLU A 100 10.45 -6.81 -0.69
CA GLU A 100 9.87 -6.40 0.58
C GLU A 100 9.88 -4.90 0.75
N LEU A 101 8.76 -4.35 1.21
CA LEU A 101 8.60 -2.94 1.51
C LEU A 101 8.44 -2.79 3.03
N THR A 102 9.29 -1.98 3.66
CA THR A 102 9.23 -1.74 5.10
C THR A 102 9.18 -0.24 5.39
N ASP A 103 8.57 0.11 6.52
CA ASP A 103 8.37 1.51 6.87
C ASP A 103 9.64 2.16 7.43
N ILE A 104 9.80 3.44 7.12
CA ILE A 104 10.75 4.33 7.78
C ILE A 104 9.92 5.42 8.42
N ASP A 105 10.11 5.63 9.72
CA ASP A 105 9.42 6.71 10.42
C ASP A 105 9.78 8.05 9.78
N ALA A 106 8.79 8.91 9.57
CA ALA A 106 9.03 10.24 8.99
C ALA A 106 10.05 11.03 9.80
N ALA A 107 10.11 10.83 11.11
CA ALA A 107 11.06 11.54 11.97
C ALA A 107 12.51 11.15 11.70
N ASP A 108 12.74 10.00 11.08
CA ASP A 108 14.10 9.52 10.82
C ASP A 108 14.72 10.08 9.55
N ILE A 109 13.94 10.79 8.74
CA ILE A 109 14.45 11.39 7.51
C ILE A 109 14.07 12.87 7.46
N GLN A 110 15.06 13.70 7.18
CA GLN A 110 14.82 15.13 6.97
C GLN A 110 15.15 15.47 5.53
N VAL A 111 14.23 16.18 4.87
CA VAL A 111 14.44 16.66 3.51
C VAL A 111 14.73 18.14 3.56
N GLN A 112 15.89 18.54 3.06
CA GLN A 112 16.31 19.92 3.04
C GLN A 112 16.65 20.34 1.62
N GLY A 113 16.61 21.63 1.38
CA GLY A 113 17.05 22.16 0.10
C GLY A 113 16.08 22.00 -1.05
N LEU A 114 14.82 21.81 -0.76
CA LEU A 114 13.83 21.78 -1.83
C LEU A 114 13.79 23.15 -2.52
N PRO A 115 13.79 23.17 -3.86
CA PRO A 115 13.70 24.44 -4.58
C PRO A 115 12.39 25.15 -4.32
N ALA A 116 12.40 26.47 -4.48
CA ALA A 116 11.16 27.24 -4.43
C ALA A 116 10.23 26.81 -5.56
N LEU A 117 8.94 26.79 -5.28
CA LEU A 117 7.93 26.41 -6.25
C LEU A 117 7.45 27.60 -7.07
N PRO A 118 6.99 27.37 -8.30
CA PRO A 118 6.33 28.42 -9.08
C PRO A 118 5.08 28.94 -8.36
N ASP A 119 4.66 30.15 -8.72
CA ASP A 119 3.43 30.70 -8.18
C ASP A 119 2.25 29.81 -8.53
N GLY A 120 1.32 29.63 -7.59
CA GLY A 120 0.14 28.81 -7.80
C GLY A 120 0.36 27.32 -7.64
N VAL A 121 1.54 26.91 -7.18
CA VAL A 121 1.90 25.50 -6.98
C VAL A 121 2.33 25.32 -5.53
N GLU A 122 1.87 24.24 -4.91
CA GLU A 122 2.29 23.89 -3.55
C GLU A 122 2.67 22.41 -3.49
N THR A 123 3.50 22.06 -2.52
CA THR A 123 3.88 20.67 -2.32
C THR A 123 2.74 19.90 -1.70
N GLU A 124 2.34 18.81 -2.33
CA GLU A 124 1.33 17.92 -1.76
C GLU A 124 1.96 16.98 -0.74
N GLY A 125 3.19 16.55 -0.99
CA GLY A 125 3.91 15.67 -0.07
C GLY A 125 5.25 15.29 -0.64
N VAL A 126 6.05 14.62 0.18
CA VAL A 126 7.34 14.09 -0.22
C VAL A 126 7.39 12.62 0.20
N ASP A 127 7.61 11.74 -0.75
CA ASP A 127 7.73 10.31 -0.48
C ASP A 127 9.14 9.86 -0.84
N ILE A 128 9.81 9.22 0.11
CA ILE A 128 11.17 8.73 -0.10
C ILE A 128 11.15 7.21 -0.11
N ILE A 129 11.69 6.66 -1.17
CA ILE A 129 11.90 5.23 -1.30
C ILE A 129 13.40 5.00 -1.32
N VAL A 130 13.89 4.37 -0.26
CA VAL A 130 15.29 4.00 -0.19
C VAL A 130 15.41 2.57 -0.69
N ARG A 131 16.05 2.40 -1.84
CA ARG A 131 16.24 1.08 -2.41
C ARG A 131 17.44 0.44 -1.75
N ILE A 132 17.22 -0.76 -1.21
CA ILE A 132 18.26 -1.55 -0.58
C ILE A 132 18.39 -2.88 -1.29
N ARG A 133 19.51 -3.51 -1.11
CA ARG A 133 19.78 -4.85 -1.65
C ARG A 133 20.60 -5.63 -0.65
N SER A 134 20.51 -6.96 -0.74
CA SER A 134 21.27 -7.81 0.16
C SER A 134 22.74 -7.80 -0.22
N THR A 135 23.61 -7.74 0.79
CA THR A 135 25.05 -7.82 0.57
C THR A 135 25.55 -9.25 0.57
N ARG A 136 24.66 -10.20 0.87
CA ARG A 136 24.96 -11.62 0.86
C ARG A 136 24.07 -12.33 -0.15
N PRO A 137 24.47 -12.36 -1.42
CA PRO A 137 23.63 -12.90 -2.48
C PRO A 137 23.15 -14.33 -2.26
N GLU A 138 23.95 -15.16 -1.61
CA GLU A 138 23.57 -16.55 -1.36
C GLU A 138 22.29 -16.68 -0.54
N ARG A 139 22.01 -15.73 0.36
CA ARG A 139 20.76 -15.76 1.14
C ARG A 139 19.56 -15.44 0.29
N VAL A 140 19.74 -14.51 -0.63
CA VAL A 140 18.67 -14.14 -1.55
C VAL A 140 18.39 -15.26 -2.52
N LYS A 141 19.45 -15.89 -3.01
CA LYS A 141 19.32 -16.93 -3.99
C LYS A 141 18.59 -18.16 -3.50
N ALA A 142 18.65 -18.44 -2.22
CA ALA A 142 17.98 -19.61 -1.68
C ALA A 142 16.51 -19.68 -2.06
N GLY A 143 15.87 -18.53 -2.18
CA GLY A 143 14.48 -18.50 -2.56
C GLY A 143 14.24 -18.12 -4.00
N LYS A 144 15.23 -17.61 -4.70
CA LYS A 144 15.01 -17.01 -6.00
C LYS A 144 15.68 -17.68 -7.16
N LEU A 145 16.66 -18.46 -6.88
CA LEU A 145 17.38 -19.10 -7.94
C LEU A 145 16.57 -20.01 -8.76
N LEU A 146 15.46 -20.21 -8.36
CA LEU A 146 14.62 -21.17 -9.05
C LEU A 146 13.62 -20.50 -9.97
#